data_e0f08e024f020c06eb8b83ceb6666973
#
_entry.id   e0f08e024f020c06eb8b83ceb6666973
#
_cell.length_a   1.000
_cell.length_b   1.000
_cell.length_c   1.000
_cell.angle_alpha   90.00
_cell.angle_beta   90.00
_cell.angle_gamma   90.00
#
_symmetry.space_group_name_H-M   'P 1'
#
loop_
_entity.id
_entity.type
_entity.pdbx_description
1 polymer ?
#
loop_
_entity_poly.entity_id
_entity_poly.type
_entity_poly.pdbx_seq_one_letter_code
_entity_poly.pdbx_strand_id
1 'polypeptide(L)'
;MGTLRFFILLFFSVSIVSAQEYSTILWKAQDKLTWKDFRGRVPVPSRAAATTASGFTYKYSAQRIRGELKVSFAVSTYFYPEKSWYNPSLCDSIILSHEQLHFDISELYARKLKKKLDSKTFTHGSLKKEVKFIYNAVMKELNDYQNLYDKETNFSRDLEEQLRWNKKIREALK
;
A
#
# COMPACT_ATOMS: atom_id res chain seq x y z
N MET A 1 -1.11 -6.29 72.64
CA MET A 1 -1.83 -5.62 71.52
C MET A 1 -0.94 -5.71 70.29
N GLY A 2 -1.19 -6.69 69.44
CA GLY A 2 -0.40 -6.92 68.24
C GLY A 2 -1.05 -6.26 67.05
N THR A 3 -0.34 -5.35 66.41
CA THR A 3 -0.78 -4.66 65.17
C THR A 3 -0.53 -5.57 63.97
N LEU A 4 -1.61 -6.09 63.37
CA LEU A 4 -1.62 -6.85 62.14
C LEU A 4 -1.34 -5.91 60.93
N ARG A 5 -0.15 -6.01 60.32
CA ARG A 5 0.20 -5.26 59.10
C ARG A 5 -0.28 -6.05 57.90
N PHE A 6 -1.33 -5.55 57.21
CA PHE A 6 -1.77 -6.02 55.91
C PHE A 6 -0.81 -5.54 54.84
N PHE A 7 -0.12 -6.47 54.17
CA PHE A 7 0.62 -6.20 52.95
C PHE A 7 -0.31 -6.40 51.78
N ILE A 8 -0.68 -5.31 51.10
CA ILE A 8 -1.41 -5.35 49.82
C ILE A 8 -0.39 -5.58 48.70
N LEU A 9 -0.35 -6.81 48.14
CA LEU A 9 0.38 -7.11 46.92
C LEU A 9 -0.41 -6.61 45.71
N LEU A 10 0.03 -5.48 45.14
CA LEU A 10 -0.48 -4.98 43.88
C LEU A 10 0.10 -5.83 42.70
N PHE A 11 -0.71 -6.72 42.15
CA PHE A 11 -0.39 -7.42 40.91
C PHE A 11 -0.53 -6.43 39.72
N PHE A 12 0.60 -5.96 39.19
CA PHE A 12 0.67 -5.27 37.93
C PHE A 12 0.58 -6.30 36.79
N SER A 13 -0.60 -6.48 36.20
CA SER A 13 -0.74 -7.25 34.95
C SER A 13 -0.21 -6.43 33.78
N VAL A 14 0.99 -6.73 33.31
CA VAL A 14 1.53 -6.19 32.06
C VAL A 14 0.82 -6.90 30.92
N SER A 15 -0.16 -6.23 30.33
CA SER A 15 -0.76 -6.68 29.05
C SER A 15 0.24 -6.45 27.93
N ILE A 16 0.89 -7.50 27.44
CA ILE A 16 1.70 -7.48 26.24
C ILE A 16 0.74 -7.32 25.05
N VAL A 17 0.58 -6.10 24.55
CA VAL A 17 -0.09 -5.85 23.27
C VAL A 17 0.89 -6.31 22.19
N SER A 18 0.70 -7.53 21.70
CA SER A 18 1.41 -8.03 20.52
C SER A 18 0.91 -7.20 19.31
N ALA A 19 1.72 -6.29 18.84
CA ALA A 19 1.48 -5.65 17.55
C ALA A 19 1.57 -6.75 16.48
N GLN A 20 0.46 -7.06 15.85
CA GLN A 20 0.42 -8.03 14.75
C GLN A 20 1.19 -7.41 13.56
N GLU A 21 2.42 -7.87 13.37
CA GLU A 21 3.26 -7.46 12.24
C GLU A 21 2.70 -8.15 10.99
N TYR A 22 1.90 -7.42 10.22
CA TYR A 22 1.39 -7.89 8.94
C TYR A 22 2.57 -8.04 7.97
N SER A 23 2.71 -9.22 7.38
CA SER A 23 3.70 -9.40 6.31
C SER A 23 3.35 -8.52 5.12
N THR A 24 4.37 -8.00 4.44
CA THR A 24 4.20 -7.20 3.23
C THR A 24 5.12 -7.74 2.13
N ILE A 25 4.68 -7.65 0.89
CA ILE A 25 5.49 -7.98 -0.29
C ILE A 25 5.88 -6.67 -0.96
N LEU A 26 7.18 -6.41 -1.03
CA LEU A 26 7.73 -5.25 -1.74
C LEU A 26 7.58 -5.46 -3.26
N TRP A 27 7.13 -4.43 -3.98
CA TRP A 27 7.02 -4.50 -5.43
C TRP A 27 8.40 -4.63 -6.08
N LYS A 28 8.50 -5.53 -7.04
CA LYS A 28 9.65 -5.71 -7.93
C LYS A 28 9.15 -6.08 -9.33
N ALA A 29 9.82 -5.58 -10.36
CA ALA A 29 9.39 -5.78 -11.75
C ALA A 29 9.32 -7.26 -12.17
N GLN A 30 10.24 -8.09 -11.65
CA GLN A 30 10.36 -9.50 -11.99
C GLN A 30 9.48 -10.41 -11.14
N ASP A 31 9.15 -10.00 -9.93
CA ASP A 31 8.40 -10.82 -8.98
C ASP A 31 6.90 -10.56 -9.17
N LYS A 32 6.18 -11.57 -9.66
CA LYS A 32 4.74 -11.49 -9.88
C LYS A 32 3.99 -12.20 -8.77
N LEU A 33 2.83 -11.66 -8.41
CA LEU A 33 1.93 -12.28 -7.44
C LEU A 33 1.42 -13.63 -7.93
N THR A 34 1.20 -14.50 -6.98
CA THR A 34 0.50 -15.77 -7.15
C THR A 34 -0.69 -15.84 -6.20
N TRP A 35 -1.64 -16.73 -6.42
CA TRP A 35 -2.75 -16.91 -5.48
C TRP A 35 -2.32 -17.26 -4.05
N LYS A 36 -1.11 -17.81 -3.85
CA LYS A 36 -0.54 -18.09 -2.51
C LYS A 36 -0.23 -16.83 -1.71
N ASP A 37 -0.13 -15.70 -2.39
CA ASP A 37 0.14 -14.42 -1.75
C ASP A 37 -1.13 -13.77 -1.16
N PHE A 38 -2.32 -14.18 -1.61
CA PHE A 38 -3.61 -13.70 -1.16
C PHE A 38 -4.08 -14.52 0.05
N ARG A 39 -3.77 -14.04 1.25
CA ARG A 39 -3.98 -14.77 2.51
C ARG A 39 -5.12 -14.22 3.37
N GLY A 40 -5.77 -13.16 2.92
CA GLY A 40 -6.90 -12.56 3.61
C GLY A 40 -8.14 -13.46 3.59
N ARG A 41 -9.03 -13.24 4.54
CA ARG A 41 -10.31 -13.94 4.60
C ARG A 41 -11.27 -13.35 3.60
N VAL A 42 -11.91 -14.20 2.80
CA VAL A 42 -12.99 -13.80 1.90
C VAL A 42 -14.19 -13.27 2.73
N PRO A 43 -14.65 -12.02 2.50
CA PRO A 43 -15.84 -11.50 3.18
C PRO A 43 -17.09 -12.28 2.76
N VAL A 44 -18.03 -12.44 3.70
CA VAL A 44 -19.32 -13.08 3.42
C VAL A 44 -20.44 -12.11 3.81
N PRO A 45 -21.32 -11.71 2.86
CA PRO A 45 -21.26 -12.02 1.43
C PRO A 45 -20.22 -11.21 0.67
N SER A 46 -19.65 -11.77 -0.41
CA SER A 46 -18.79 -11.05 -1.35
C SER A 46 -19.36 -11.09 -2.76
N ARG A 47 -19.30 -9.95 -3.47
CA ARG A 47 -19.61 -9.85 -4.91
C ARG A 47 -18.37 -9.91 -5.79
N ALA A 48 -17.17 -9.65 -5.22
CA ALA A 48 -15.91 -9.73 -5.92
C ALA A 48 -15.37 -11.15 -5.90
N ALA A 49 -14.64 -11.55 -6.93
CA ALA A 49 -13.93 -12.82 -7.00
C ALA A 49 -12.58 -12.75 -6.24
N ALA A 50 -11.92 -11.62 -6.27
CA ALA A 50 -10.68 -11.34 -5.56
C ALA A 50 -10.60 -9.86 -5.15
N THR A 51 -9.62 -9.53 -4.36
CA THR A 51 -9.28 -8.13 -4.00
C THR A 51 -7.81 -8.02 -3.69
N THR A 52 -7.14 -7.08 -4.33
CA THR A 52 -5.77 -6.67 -4.03
C THR A 52 -5.74 -5.48 -3.10
N ALA A 53 -5.17 -5.64 -1.93
CA ALA A 53 -4.77 -4.54 -1.06
C ALA A 53 -3.31 -4.19 -1.33
N SER A 54 -3.06 -3.06 -1.95
CA SER A 54 -1.73 -2.54 -2.23
C SER A 54 -1.65 -1.03 -2.00
N GLY A 55 -0.45 -0.51 -1.93
CA GLY A 55 -0.22 0.91 -1.76
C GLY A 55 1.25 1.23 -1.59
N PHE A 56 1.57 2.48 -1.31
CA PHE A 56 2.94 2.93 -1.11
C PHE A 56 3.10 3.74 0.16
N THR A 57 4.32 3.73 0.68
CA THR A 57 4.74 4.56 1.80
C THR A 57 5.96 5.39 1.42
N TYR A 58 6.24 6.43 2.18
CA TYR A 58 7.45 7.20 2.01
C TYR A 58 8.19 7.39 3.32
N LYS A 59 9.51 7.50 3.21
CA LYS A 59 10.41 7.99 4.27
C LYS A 59 11.20 9.16 3.71
N TYR A 60 11.63 10.09 4.57
CA TYR A 60 12.53 11.15 4.16
C TYR A 60 13.57 11.44 5.23
N SER A 61 14.72 11.93 4.80
CA SER A 61 15.73 12.57 5.63
C SER A 61 15.90 14.02 5.18
N ALA A 62 16.17 14.91 6.14
CA ALA A 62 16.34 16.33 5.87
C ALA A 62 17.60 16.83 6.59
N GLN A 63 18.47 17.52 5.86
CA GLN A 63 19.72 18.07 6.37
C GLN A 63 19.88 19.53 5.93
N ARG A 64 20.46 20.36 6.77
CA ARG A 64 20.82 21.72 6.39
C ARG A 64 22.27 21.74 5.91
N ILE A 65 22.48 22.09 4.64
CA ILE A 65 23.80 22.16 4.00
C ILE A 65 23.96 23.58 3.47
N ARG A 66 24.98 24.31 3.98
CA ARG A 66 25.28 25.72 3.59
C ARG A 66 24.03 26.63 3.67
N GLY A 67 23.19 26.44 4.70
CA GLY A 67 21.98 27.26 4.91
C GLY A 67 20.73 26.73 4.17
N GLU A 68 20.87 25.89 3.19
CA GLU A 68 19.77 25.29 2.42
C GLU A 68 19.27 23.97 3.02
N LEU A 69 17.97 23.74 2.97
CA LEU A 69 17.37 22.47 3.36
C LEU A 69 17.45 21.47 2.18
N LYS A 70 18.26 20.42 2.34
CA LYS A 70 18.31 19.29 1.41
C LYS A 70 17.44 18.15 1.96
N VAL A 71 16.48 17.70 1.18
CA VAL A 71 15.56 16.60 1.55
C VAL A 71 15.75 15.46 0.57
N SER A 72 15.84 14.24 1.11
CA SER A 72 15.91 13.00 0.32
C SER A 72 14.72 12.12 0.65
N PHE A 73 14.03 11.61 -0.37
CA PHE A 73 12.85 10.77 -0.23
C PHE A 73 13.11 9.34 -0.71
N ALA A 74 12.64 8.38 0.05
CA ALA A 74 12.50 6.99 -0.36
C ALA A 74 11.01 6.64 -0.38
N VAL A 75 10.52 6.12 -1.51
CA VAL A 75 9.14 5.67 -1.68
C VAL A 75 9.17 4.17 -1.99
N SER A 76 8.32 3.41 -1.34
CA SER A 76 8.26 1.95 -1.49
C SER A 76 6.82 1.50 -1.62
N THR A 77 6.57 0.57 -2.53
CA THR A 77 5.25 0.03 -2.83
C THR A 77 5.12 -1.37 -2.26
N TYR A 78 3.99 -1.64 -1.60
CA TYR A 78 3.73 -2.89 -0.90
C TYR A 78 2.37 -3.48 -1.30
N PHE A 79 2.35 -4.79 -1.41
CA PHE A 79 1.17 -5.61 -1.38
C PHE A 79 0.97 -6.13 0.06
N TYR A 80 -0.27 -6.24 0.50
CA TYR A 80 -0.65 -6.66 1.85
C TYR A 80 -1.37 -8.02 1.82
N PRO A 81 -0.65 -9.13 1.98
CA PRO A 81 -1.20 -10.49 1.85
C PRO A 81 -2.44 -10.75 2.72
N GLU A 82 -2.42 -10.35 3.98
CA GLU A 82 -3.51 -10.62 4.93
C GLU A 82 -4.75 -9.75 4.69
N LYS A 83 -4.62 -8.70 3.85
CA LYS A 83 -5.74 -7.83 3.42
C LYS A 83 -6.21 -8.13 2.00
N SER A 84 -5.45 -8.96 1.27
CA SER A 84 -5.76 -9.40 -0.08
C SER A 84 -6.31 -10.82 -0.04
N TRP A 85 -7.39 -11.06 -0.75
CA TRP A 85 -8.08 -12.34 -0.72
C TRP A 85 -8.62 -12.70 -2.10
N TYR A 86 -8.93 -13.98 -2.30
CA TYR A 86 -9.56 -14.50 -3.52
C TYR A 86 -10.49 -15.66 -3.19
N ASN A 87 -11.48 -15.90 -4.07
CA ASN A 87 -12.33 -17.06 -4.00
C ASN A 87 -11.81 -18.12 -5.01
N PRO A 88 -11.24 -19.25 -4.57
CA PRO A 88 -10.65 -20.24 -5.45
C PRO A 88 -11.62 -20.82 -6.52
N SER A 89 -12.92 -20.84 -6.23
CA SER A 89 -13.93 -21.37 -7.14
C SER A 89 -14.29 -20.41 -8.29
N LEU A 90 -13.88 -19.13 -8.21
CA LEU A 90 -14.22 -18.08 -9.17
C LEU A 90 -13.01 -17.55 -9.93
N CYS A 91 -11.79 -17.82 -9.44
CA CYS A 91 -10.57 -17.17 -9.93
C CYS A 91 -9.79 -18.02 -10.92
N ASP A 92 -9.29 -17.35 -11.96
CA ASP A 92 -8.43 -17.88 -13.00
C ASP A 92 -7.17 -17.01 -13.19
N SER A 93 -6.41 -17.25 -14.26
CA SER A 93 -5.21 -16.46 -14.58
C SER A 93 -5.52 -15.05 -15.07
N ILE A 94 -6.71 -14.80 -15.62
CA ILE A 94 -7.14 -13.47 -16.10
C ILE A 94 -7.40 -12.58 -14.87
N ILE A 95 -8.12 -13.10 -13.88
CA ILE A 95 -8.38 -12.40 -12.62
C ILE A 95 -7.05 -12.17 -11.87
N LEU A 96 -6.13 -13.13 -11.85
CA LEU A 96 -4.81 -12.91 -11.25
C LEU A 96 -4.03 -11.79 -11.94
N SER A 97 -4.10 -11.72 -13.28
CA SER A 97 -3.49 -10.62 -14.05
C SER A 97 -4.13 -9.28 -13.71
N HIS A 98 -5.44 -9.24 -13.47
CA HIS A 98 -6.16 -8.05 -13.02
C HIS A 98 -5.69 -7.59 -11.65
N GLU A 99 -5.61 -8.49 -10.70
CA GLU A 99 -5.16 -8.21 -9.33
C GLU A 99 -3.67 -7.78 -9.28
N GLN A 100 -2.82 -8.40 -10.11
CA GLN A 100 -1.44 -7.96 -10.28
C GLN A 100 -1.37 -6.51 -10.77
N LEU A 101 -2.24 -6.13 -11.69
CA LEU A 101 -2.19 -4.79 -12.27
C LEU A 101 -2.57 -3.71 -11.25
N HIS A 102 -3.45 -3.98 -10.28
CA HIS A 102 -3.68 -3.10 -9.14
C HIS A 102 -2.39 -2.81 -8.37
N PHE A 103 -1.54 -3.82 -8.17
CA PHE A 103 -0.26 -3.66 -7.51
C PHE A 103 0.74 -2.87 -8.38
N ASP A 104 0.78 -3.14 -9.69
CA ASP A 104 1.61 -2.43 -10.66
C ASP A 104 1.17 -0.94 -10.79
N ILE A 105 -0.12 -0.64 -10.74
CA ILE A 105 -0.67 0.72 -10.71
C ILE A 105 -0.23 1.45 -9.41
N SER A 106 -0.21 0.77 -8.27
CA SER A 106 0.29 1.35 -7.03
C SER A 106 1.76 1.78 -7.16
N GLU A 107 2.61 0.99 -7.83
CA GLU A 107 4.00 1.35 -8.13
C GLU A 107 4.10 2.55 -9.08
N LEU A 108 3.27 2.61 -10.11
CA LEU A 108 3.25 3.75 -11.02
C LEU A 108 3.01 5.07 -10.26
N TYR A 109 2.08 5.04 -9.30
CA TYR A 109 1.77 6.22 -8.49
C TYR A 109 2.81 6.49 -7.39
N ALA A 110 3.51 5.47 -6.90
CA ALA A 110 4.68 5.64 -6.04
C ALA A 110 5.81 6.40 -6.75
N ARG A 111 6.09 6.05 -8.01
CA ARG A 111 7.05 6.80 -8.86
C ARG A 111 6.59 8.22 -9.12
N LYS A 112 5.29 8.43 -9.35
CA LYS A 112 4.71 9.77 -9.49
C LYS A 112 4.89 10.60 -8.22
N LEU A 113 4.63 10.02 -7.04
CA LEU A 113 4.89 10.67 -5.76
C LEU A 113 6.35 11.05 -5.62
N LYS A 114 7.26 10.11 -5.84
CA LYS A 114 8.72 10.35 -5.76
C LYS A 114 9.14 11.50 -6.66
N LYS A 115 8.71 11.51 -7.92
CA LYS A 115 8.99 12.59 -8.87
C LYS A 115 8.46 13.94 -8.39
N LYS A 116 7.22 14.02 -7.89
CA LYS A 116 6.63 15.26 -7.35
C LYS A 116 7.39 15.78 -6.13
N LEU A 117 7.82 14.87 -5.24
CA LEU A 117 8.57 15.24 -4.04
C LEU A 117 10.00 15.70 -4.38
N ASP A 118 10.69 15.01 -5.29
CA ASP A 118 12.06 15.36 -5.69
C ASP A 118 12.14 16.68 -6.47
N SER A 119 11.10 17.01 -7.22
CA SER A 119 11.08 18.26 -8.01
C SER A 119 10.73 19.51 -7.21
N LYS A 120 10.44 19.36 -5.91
CA LYS A 120 9.98 20.48 -5.07
C LYS A 120 11.07 20.94 -4.08
N THR A 121 11.21 22.24 -3.96
CA THR A 121 12.00 22.86 -2.88
C THR A 121 11.14 23.05 -1.65
N PHE A 122 11.65 22.60 -0.50
CA PHE A 122 10.95 22.69 0.78
C PHE A 122 11.66 23.65 1.72
N THR A 123 10.90 24.27 2.64
CA THR A 123 11.45 24.98 3.80
C THR A 123 11.26 24.14 5.06
N HIS A 124 12.05 24.40 6.09
CA HIS A 124 11.93 23.67 7.36
C HIS A 124 10.51 23.76 7.98
N GLY A 125 9.88 24.94 7.90
CA GLY A 125 8.55 25.17 8.47
C GLY A 125 7.40 24.55 7.65
N SER A 126 7.60 24.33 6.35
CA SER A 126 6.56 23.83 5.44
C SER A 126 6.68 22.35 5.08
N LEU A 127 7.86 21.75 5.23
CA LEU A 127 8.20 20.40 4.75
C LEU A 127 7.11 19.36 5.10
N LYS A 128 6.81 19.17 6.38
CA LYS A 128 5.87 18.13 6.83
C LYS A 128 4.46 18.34 6.25
N LYS A 129 3.98 19.59 6.23
CA LYS A 129 2.65 19.94 5.71
C LYS A 129 2.56 19.72 4.20
N GLU A 130 3.56 20.16 3.46
CA GLU A 130 3.59 20.07 2.00
C GLU A 130 3.77 18.61 1.53
N VAL A 131 4.65 17.86 2.17
CA VAL A 131 4.81 16.42 1.86
C VAL A 131 3.50 15.66 2.09
N LYS A 132 2.82 15.90 3.23
CA LYS A 132 1.52 15.29 3.51
C LYS A 132 0.46 15.69 2.47
N PHE A 133 0.44 16.95 2.07
CA PHE A 133 -0.49 17.43 1.04
C PHE A 133 -0.26 16.74 -0.30
N ILE A 134 1.01 16.67 -0.78
CA ILE A 134 1.37 15.99 -2.02
C ILE A 134 1.03 14.50 -1.95
N TYR A 135 1.35 13.84 -0.84
CA TYR A 135 1.02 12.43 -0.63
C TYR A 135 -0.49 12.17 -0.74
N ASN A 136 -1.31 12.94 -0.03
CA ASN A 136 -2.76 12.77 -0.05
C ASN A 136 -3.34 13.02 -1.44
N ALA A 137 -2.81 14.01 -2.18
CA ALA A 137 -3.24 14.28 -3.55
C ALA A 137 -2.93 13.08 -4.47
N VAL A 138 -1.71 12.52 -4.38
CA VAL A 138 -1.33 11.35 -5.18
C VAL A 138 -2.10 10.09 -4.79
N MET A 139 -2.41 9.91 -3.50
CA MET A 139 -3.27 8.80 -3.03
C MET A 139 -4.69 8.91 -3.60
N LYS A 140 -5.24 10.12 -3.66
CA LYS A 140 -6.54 10.34 -4.31
C LYS A 140 -6.48 9.99 -5.80
N GLU A 141 -5.46 10.48 -6.51
CA GLU A 141 -5.25 10.18 -7.93
C GLU A 141 -5.09 8.67 -8.17
N LEU A 142 -4.39 7.94 -7.28
CA LEU A 142 -4.28 6.48 -7.33
C LEU A 142 -5.66 5.82 -7.23
N ASN A 143 -6.44 6.18 -6.22
CA ASN A 143 -7.76 5.59 -6.02
C ASN A 143 -8.70 5.85 -7.21
N ASP A 144 -8.70 7.09 -7.75
CA ASP A 144 -9.49 7.44 -8.92
C ASP A 144 -9.07 6.61 -10.15
N TYR A 145 -7.77 6.36 -10.32
CA TYR A 145 -7.23 5.59 -11.44
C TYR A 145 -7.50 4.09 -11.32
N GLN A 146 -7.45 3.54 -10.11
CA GLN A 146 -7.83 2.15 -9.83
C GLN A 146 -9.32 1.92 -10.10
N ASN A 147 -10.17 2.84 -9.67
CA ASN A 147 -11.61 2.80 -9.96
C ASN A 147 -11.91 2.88 -11.46
N LEU A 148 -11.14 3.71 -12.20
CA LEU A 148 -11.25 3.79 -13.66
C LEU A 148 -10.85 2.46 -14.32
N TYR A 149 -9.76 1.86 -13.86
CA TYR A 149 -9.29 0.56 -14.31
C TYR A 149 -10.34 -0.53 -14.12
N ASP A 150 -10.91 -0.65 -12.93
CA ASP A 150 -11.97 -1.60 -12.62
C ASP A 150 -13.19 -1.40 -13.52
N LYS A 151 -13.59 -0.13 -13.71
CA LYS A 151 -14.74 0.22 -14.54
C LYS A 151 -14.50 -0.13 -16.02
N GLU A 152 -13.35 0.25 -16.59
CA GLU A 152 -13.06 0.04 -18.01
C GLU A 152 -12.88 -1.46 -18.32
N THR A 153 -12.27 -2.23 -17.42
CA THR A 153 -12.10 -3.68 -17.59
C THR A 153 -13.33 -4.49 -17.16
N ASN A 154 -14.42 -3.81 -16.74
CA ASN A 154 -15.58 -4.46 -16.16
C ASN A 154 -15.19 -5.51 -15.09
N PHE A 155 -14.24 -5.12 -14.19
CA PHE A 155 -13.69 -6.00 -13.16
C PHE A 155 -13.12 -7.31 -13.74
N SER A 156 -12.19 -7.21 -14.68
CA SER A 156 -11.53 -8.31 -15.42
C SER A 156 -12.40 -9.05 -16.46
N ARG A 157 -13.69 -8.69 -16.62
CA ARG A 157 -14.59 -9.41 -17.54
C ARG A 157 -14.43 -8.98 -18.99
N ASP A 158 -13.92 -7.76 -19.24
CA ASP A 158 -13.56 -7.28 -20.55
C ASP A 158 -12.09 -7.59 -20.84
N LEU A 159 -11.85 -8.69 -21.56
CA LEU A 159 -10.50 -9.18 -21.84
C LEU A 159 -9.71 -8.22 -22.75
N GLU A 160 -10.36 -7.57 -23.71
CA GLU A 160 -9.69 -6.65 -24.62
C GLU A 160 -9.17 -5.43 -23.86
N GLU A 161 -10.02 -4.82 -23.04
CA GLU A 161 -9.63 -3.71 -22.17
C GLU A 161 -8.58 -4.14 -21.13
N GLN A 162 -8.68 -5.34 -20.57
CA GLN A 162 -7.67 -5.88 -19.66
C GLN A 162 -6.29 -5.95 -20.34
N LEU A 163 -6.21 -6.45 -21.55
CA LEU A 163 -4.96 -6.55 -22.32
C LEU A 163 -4.40 -5.16 -22.68
N ARG A 164 -5.28 -4.21 -23.02
CA ARG A 164 -4.92 -2.80 -23.28
C ARG A 164 -4.30 -2.15 -22.04
N TRP A 165 -4.92 -2.35 -20.87
CA TRP A 165 -4.42 -1.84 -19.61
C TRP A 165 -3.09 -2.50 -19.21
N ASN A 166 -2.95 -3.80 -19.36
CA ASN A 166 -1.70 -4.53 -19.10
C ASN A 166 -0.54 -3.97 -19.93
N LYS A 167 -0.78 -3.67 -21.22
CA LYS A 167 0.22 -3.05 -22.09
C LYS A 167 0.57 -1.64 -21.60
N LYS A 168 -0.44 -0.79 -21.39
CA LYS A 168 -0.30 0.61 -20.94
C LYS A 168 0.53 0.74 -19.67
N ILE A 169 0.20 -0.05 -18.63
CA ILE A 169 0.91 0.02 -17.34
C ILE A 169 2.32 -0.54 -17.45
N ARG A 170 2.52 -1.63 -18.18
CA ARG A 170 3.86 -2.19 -18.44
C ARG A 170 4.78 -1.19 -19.13
N GLU A 171 4.28 -0.45 -20.10
CA GLU A 171 5.04 0.60 -20.80
C GLU A 171 5.37 1.78 -19.88
N ALA A 172 4.44 2.17 -19.02
CA ALA A 172 4.63 3.26 -18.07
C ALA A 172 5.60 2.91 -16.92
N LEU A 173 5.86 1.63 -16.67
CA LEU A 173 6.77 1.15 -15.63
C LEU A 173 8.20 0.84 -16.14
N LYS A 174 8.46 0.93 -17.42
CA LYS A 174 9.82 0.86 -17.97
C LYS A 174 10.65 2.08 -17.56
#